data_05f660c391ec358b3a4ffa3826e4b472
#
_entry.id   05f660c391ec358b3a4ffa3826e4b472
#
_cell.length_a   1.000
_cell.length_b   1.000
_cell.length_c   1.000
_cell.angle_alpha   90.00
_cell.angle_beta   90.00
_cell.angle_gamma   90.00
#
_symmetry.space_group_name_H-M   'P 1'
#
loop_
_entity.id
_entity.type
_entity.pdbx_description
1 polymer ?
#
loop_
_entity_poly.entity_id
_entity_poly.type
_entity_poly.pdbx_seq_one_letter_code
_entity_poly.pdbx_strand_id
1 'polypeptide(L)'
;VLLHSPTYIGFTMSIENNGYRIVHSPLTRDADGVWRMDFDDMDRKIKENNIHVAVFCSPHNPCGRVWERWEIEQAMEVYRRNDCLVISDEIWSDLTLGNHQHIPTQSVSEDARNRTAAFYAPSKTFNLAGLIGSYHIIYNKYLRDRIGAKSSKSHYNEMNVLSMHALIGAYQPEGYAWLDELREVLTGNVDYACDFIVNHFDGVSCAKPEGTYMLFLDCSEWCQAHGVSL
;
A
#
# COMPACT_ATOMS: atom_id res chain seq x y z
N VAL A 1 12.76 -6.01 9.06
CA VAL A 1 11.67 -5.14 8.63
C VAL A 1 10.36 -5.87 8.75
N LEU A 2 9.32 -5.22 9.31
CA LEU A 2 7.96 -5.78 9.33
C LEU A 2 7.26 -5.50 8.01
N LEU A 3 6.62 -6.52 7.44
CA LEU A 3 5.70 -6.44 6.30
C LEU A 3 4.38 -7.13 6.61
N HIS A 4 3.28 -6.60 6.13
CA HIS A 4 2.03 -7.35 6.07
C HIS A 4 2.09 -8.33 4.89
N SER A 5 1.51 -9.54 5.05
CA SER A 5 1.33 -10.48 3.94
C SER A 5 -0.16 -10.78 3.72
N PRO A 6 -0.60 -10.94 2.45
CA PRO A 6 0.20 -10.85 1.23
C PRO A 6 0.79 -9.44 1.03
N THR A 7 1.83 -9.31 0.21
CA THR A 7 2.52 -8.04 0.00
C THR A 7 3.00 -7.85 -1.43
N TYR A 8 3.30 -6.63 -1.80
CA TYR A 8 3.91 -6.32 -3.09
C TYR A 8 5.35 -6.85 -3.15
N ILE A 9 5.66 -7.64 -4.18
CA ILE A 9 6.97 -8.28 -4.36
C ILE A 9 8.15 -7.29 -4.36
N GLY A 10 7.93 -6.05 -4.81
CA GLY A 10 8.96 -5.02 -4.82
C GLY A 10 9.45 -4.65 -3.42
N PHE A 11 8.63 -4.76 -2.39
CA PHE A 11 9.09 -4.56 -1.00
C PHE A 11 10.03 -5.69 -0.57
N THR A 12 9.64 -6.94 -0.83
CA THR A 12 10.46 -8.11 -0.55
C THR A 12 11.83 -8.00 -1.19
N MET A 13 11.85 -7.78 -2.51
CA MET A 13 13.10 -7.63 -3.26
C MET A 13 13.95 -6.46 -2.74
N SER A 14 13.34 -5.31 -2.45
CA SER A 14 14.08 -4.13 -1.97
C SER A 14 14.70 -4.36 -0.60
N ILE A 15 14.01 -5.04 0.30
CA ILE A 15 14.51 -5.32 1.65
C ILE A 15 15.62 -6.36 1.61
N GLU A 16 15.42 -7.47 0.91
CA GLU A 16 16.38 -8.58 0.83
C GLU A 16 17.65 -8.18 0.08
N ASN A 17 17.53 -7.47 -1.06
CA ASN A 17 18.68 -6.99 -1.84
C ASN A 17 19.55 -5.97 -1.07
N ASN A 18 19.00 -5.33 -0.03
CA ASN A 18 19.76 -4.49 0.88
C ASN A 18 20.26 -5.23 2.14
N GLY A 19 20.14 -6.56 2.19
CA GLY A 19 20.66 -7.40 3.27
C GLY A 19 19.83 -7.40 4.54
N TYR A 20 18.57 -6.98 4.47
CA TYR A 20 17.67 -6.99 5.62
C TYR A 20 16.75 -8.20 5.60
N ARG A 21 16.37 -8.66 6.79
CA ARG A 21 15.41 -9.75 6.98
C ARG A 21 13.99 -9.22 7.07
N ILE A 22 13.07 -9.95 6.45
CA ILE A 22 11.63 -9.70 6.53
C ILE A 22 11.02 -10.55 7.64
N VAL A 23 10.08 -9.95 8.36
CA VAL A 23 9.17 -10.65 9.27
C VAL A 23 7.76 -10.28 8.84
N HIS A 24 6.97 -11.29 8.49
CA HIS A 24 5.60 -11.10 8.04
C HIS A 24 4.62 -11.06 9.21
N SER A 25 3.71 -10.07 9.19
CA SER A 25 2.47 -10.06 9.97
C SER A 25 1.31 -10.28 9.00
N PRO A 26 0.74 -11.50 8.93
CA PRO A 26 -0.31 -11.80 7.98
C PRO A 26 -1.57 -10.98 8.23
N LEU A 27 -2.16 -10.51 7.14
CA LEU A 27 -3.53 -10.00 7.18
C LEU A 27 -4.50 -11.17 7.31
N THR A 28 -5.60 -10.92 8.00
CA THR A 28 -6.68 -11.91 8.16
C THR A 28 -7.97 -11.34 7.58
N ARG A 29 -8.92 -12.21 7.24
CA ARG A 29 -10.27 -11.77 6.86
C ARG A 29 -11.17 -11.82 8.09
N ASP A 30 -11.95 -10.76 8.32
CA ASP A 30 -13.00 -10.76 9.33
C ASP A 30 -14.26 -11.53 8.84
N ALA A 31 -15.31 -11.54 9.67
CA ALA A 31 -16.55 -12.24 9.37
C ALA A 31 -17.26 -11.73 8.09
N ASP A 32 -17.00 -10.48 7.72
CA ASP A 32 -17.56 -9.86 6.52
C ASP A 32 -16.63 -10.03 5.30
N GLY A 33 -15.52 -10.77 5.45
CA GLY A 33 -14.53 -11.02 4.42
C GLY A 33 -13.56 -9.87 4.16
N VAL A 34 -13.55 -8.85 5.01
CA VAL A 34 -12.68 -7.68 4.90
C VAL A 34 -11.30 -7.98 5.47
N TRP A 35 -10.26 -7.59 4.74
CA TRP A 35 -8.89 -7.75 5.20
C TRP A 35 -8.58 -6.84 6.40
N ARG A 36 -8.00 -7.41 7.46
CA ARG A 36 -7.65 -6.73 8.70
C ARG A 36 -6.21 -7.01 9.13
N MET A 37 -5.61 -6.02 9.79
CA MET A 37 -4.34 -6.19 10.48
C MET A 37 -4.55 -6.87 11.83
N ASP A 38 -3.62 -7.74 12.21
CA ASP A 38 -3.53 -8.31 13.57
C ASP A 38 -2.52 -7.47 14.38
N PHE A 39 -3.04 -6.52 15.15
CA PHE A 39 -2.20 -5.59 15.92
C PHE A 39 -1.42 -6.27 17.05
N ASP A 40 -1.94 -7.35 17.61
CA ASP A 40 -1.25 -8.13 18.64
C ASP A 40 -0.09 -8.92 18.03
N ASP A 41 -0.30 -9.53 16.86
CA ASP A 41 0.75 -10.20 16.11
C ASP A 41 1.84 -9.22 15.67
N MET A 42 1.48 -8.03 15.19
CA MET A 42 2.44 -6.96 14.86
C MET A 42 3.31 -6.62 16.06
N ASP A 43 2.70 -6.32 17.21
CA ASP A 43 3.40 -5.94 18.44
C ASP A 43 4.35 -7.05 18.93
N ARG A 44 3.85 -8.27 18.97
CA ARG A 44 4.62 -9.44 19.35
C ARG A 44 5.84 -9.64 18.43
N LYS A 45 5.63 -9.63 17.11
CA LYS A 45 6.70 -9.86 16.13
C LYS A 45 7.76 -8.76 16.13
N ILE A 46 7.36 -7.52 16.32
CA ILE A 46 8.28 -6.39 16.42
C ILE A 46 9.21 -6.61 17.62
N LYS A 47 8.66 -6.96 18.79
CA LYS A 47 9.42 -7.19 20.03
C LYS A 47 10.34 -8.41 19.92
N GLU A 48 9.81 -9.56 19.50
CA GLU A 48 10.57 -10.81 19.41
C GLU A 48 11.74 -10.73 18.43
N ASN A 49 11.62 -9.90 17.38
CA ASN A 49 12.61 -9.79 16.31
C ASN A 49 13.41 -8.49 16.35
N ASN A 50 13.22 -7.66 17.38
CA ASN A 50 13.87 -6.35 17.52
C ASN A 50 13.77 -5.49 16.25
N ILE A 51 12.55 -5.29 15.75
CA ILE A 51 12.27 -4.60 14.49
C ILE A 51 12.16 -3.09 14.74
N HIS A 52 12.86 -2.29 13.94
CA HIS A 52 12.86 -0.83 14.03
C HIS A 52 12.31 -0.13 12.78
N VAL A 53 11.94 -0.90 11.76
CA VAL A 53 11.36 -0.37 10.51
C VAL A 53 10.23 -1.27 10.04
N ALA A 54 9.11 -0.66 9.69
CA ALA A 54 7.99 -1.32 9.03
C ALA A 54 7.71 -0.67 7.68
N VAL A 55 7.20 -1.46 6.73
CA VAL A 55 6.58 -0.94 5.51
C VAL A 55 5.07 -1.06 5.66
N PHE A 56 4.38 0.07 5.48
CA PHE A 56 2.94 0.20 5.56
C PHE A 56 2.40 0.62 4.19
N CYS A 57 1.58 -0.21 3.56
CA CYS A 57 1.01 0.05 2.24
C CYS A 57 -0.44 0.50 2.38
N SER A 58 -0.77 1.70 1.88
CA SER A 58 -2.09 2.32 2.05
C SER A 58 -2.45 3.18 0.83
N PRO A 59 -3.44 2.83 0.02
CA PRO A 59 -4.18 1.55 -0.06
C PRO A 59 -3.29 0.32 -0.26
N HIS A 60 -3.75 -0.83 0.25
CA HIS A 60 -2.91 -2.02 0.34
C HIS A 60 -2.87 -2.82 -0.97
N ASN A 61 -1.66 -3.11 -1.45
CA ASN A 61 -1.40 -4.00 -2.58
C ASN A 61 -0.86 -5.36 -2.07
N PRO A 62 -1.49 -6.49 -2.40
CA PRO A 62 -2.49 -6.71 -3.47
C PRO A 62 -3.96 -6.72 -3.04
N CYS A 63 -4.27 -6.60 -1.76
CA CYS A 63 -5.62 -6.84 -1.24
C CYS A 63 -6.63 -5.75 -1.59
N GLY A 64 -6.19 -4.58 -2.08
CA GLY A 64 -7.07 -3.46 -2.39
C GLY A 64 -7.74 -2.82 -1.16
N ARG A 65 -7.23 -3.08 0.04
CA ARG A 65 -7.80 -2.52 1.26
C ARG A 65 -7.49 -1.04 1.40
N VAL A 66 -8.48 -0.20 1.65
CA VAL A 66 -8.35 1.20 2.06
C VAL A 66 -8.55 1.28 3.57
N TRP A 67 -7.44 1.47 4.31
CA TRP A 67 -7.49 1.42 5.77
C TRP A 67 -8.36 2.53 6.35
N GLU A 68 -9.20 2.16 7.31
CA GLU A 68 -10.00 3.10 8.07
C GLU A 68 -9.11 3.87 9.07
N ARG A 69 -9.55 5.06 9.49
CA ARG A 69 -8.76 5.91 10.41
C ARG A 69 -8.34 5.15 11.68
N TRP A 70 -9.26 4.42 12.29
CA TRP A 70 -8.97 3.67 13.52
C TRP A 70 -7.91 2.57 13.30
N GLU A 71 -7.90 1.93 12.12
CA GLU A 71 -6.90 0.90 11.78
C GLU A 71 -5.51 1.53 11.65
N ILE A 72 -5.41 2.70 10.98
CA ILE A 72 -4.16 3.44 10.86
C ILE A 72 -3.69 3.91 12.24
N GLU A 73 -4.58 4.45 13.07
CA GLU A 73 -4.28 4.90 14.44
C GLU A 73 -3.75 3.74 15.29
N GLN A 74 -4.38 2.56 15.24
CA GLN A 74 -3.93 1.38 15.97
C GLN A 74 -2.55 0.88 15.47
N ALA A 75 -2.36 0.81 14.16
CA ALA A 75 -1.06 0.42 13.59
C ALA A 75 0.06 1.40 14.01
N MET A 76 -0.21 2.72 13.92
CA MET A 76 0.76 3.74 14.32
C MET A 76 1.06 3.68 15.83
N GLU A 77 0.08 3.34 16.67
CA GLU A 77 0.31 3.14 18.10
C GLU A 77 1.20 1.92 18.38
N VAL A 78 1.02 0.82 17.64
CA VAL A 78 1.93 -0.33 17.71
C VAL A 78 3.36 0.07 17.34
N TYR A 79 3.53 0.81 16.26
CA TYR A 79 4.86 1.29 15.84
C TYR A 79 5.45 2.28 16.84
N ARG A 80 4.64 3.17 17.41
CA ARG A 80 5.06 4.16 18.41
C ARG A 80 5.62 3.49 19.68
N ARG A 81 4.88 2.56 20.26
CA ARG A 81 5.28 1.90 21.52
C ARG A 81 6.51 1.00 21.39
N ASN A 82 6.87 0.63 20.15
CA ASN A 82 8.03 -0.20 19.84
C ASN A 82 9.19 0.58 19.20
N ASP A 83 9.13 1.90 19.17
CA ASP A 83 10.11 2.77 18.51
C ASP A 83 10.43 2.35 17.05
N CYS A 84 9.40 2.02 16.30
CA CYS A 84 9.50 1.54 14.93
C CYS A 84 9.21 2.69 13.96
N LEU A 85 10.12 2.97 13.05
CA LEU A 85 9.92 3.91 11.94
C LEU A 85 9.07 3.28 10.84
N VAL A 86 8.35 4.11 10.08
CA VAL A 86 7.42 3.65 9.06
C VAL A 86 7.81 4.20 7.69
N ILE A 87 7.91 3.30 6.72
CA ILE A 87 7.91 3.62 5.30
C ILE A 87 6.46 3.41 4.82
N SER A 88 5.74 4.49 4.54
CA SER A 88 4.37 4.42 4.03
C SER A 88 4.37 4.52 2.52
N ASP A 89 3.98 3.45 1.85
CA ASP A 89 3.75 3.45 0.41
C ASP A 89 2.28 3.83 0.16
N GLU A 90 2.09 5.05 -0.31
CA GLU A 90 0.78 5.64 -0.59
C GLU A 90 0.58 5.89 -2.11
N ILE A 91 1.26 5.10 -2.94
CA ILE A 91 1.23 5.24 -4.41
C ILE A 91 -0.17 5.04 -5.01
N TRP A 92 -1.07 4.38 -4.27
CA TRP A 92 -2.45 4.11 -4.66
C TRP A 92 -3.45 5.10 -4.09
N SER A 93 -3.00 6.17 -3.40
CA SER A 93 -3.83 7.09 -2.62
C SER A 93 -5.02 7.68 -3.37
N ASP A 94 -4.88 7.93 -4.67
CA ASP A 94 -5.93 8.53 -5.49
C ASP A 94 -6.89 7.49 -6.10
N LEU A 95 -6.51 6.20 -6.13
CA LEU A 95 -7.30 5.12 -6.71
C LEU A 95 -8.11 4.38 -5.64
N THR A 96 -8.99 5.10 -4.96
CA THR A 96 -10.02 4.53 -4.09
C THR A 96 -11.31 4.32 -4.89
N LEU A 97 -12.05 3.26 -4.58
CA LEU A 97 -13.25 2.84 -5.31
C LEU A 97 -14.52 3.10 -4.49
N GLY A 98 -15.64 3.29 -5.15
CA GLY A 98 -16.89 3.59 -4.49
C GLY A 98 -16.79 4.82 -3.60
N ASN A 99 -17.26 4.70 -2.35
CA ASN A 99 -17.25 5.78 -1.37
C ASN A 99 -16.02 5.78 -0.45
N HIS A 100 -15.02 4.92 -0.71
CA HIS A 100 -13.83 4.85 0.11
C HIS A 100 -12.93 6.06 -0.14
N GLN A 101 -12.28 6.53 0.93
CA GLN A 101 -11.37 7.67 0.89
C GLN A 101 -10.04 7.31 1.56
N HIS A 102 -8.96 7.63 0.88
CA HIS A 102 -7.63 7.49 1.45
C HIS A 102 -7.41 8.47 2.59
N ILE A 103 -6.81 7.98 3.66
CA ILE A 103 -6.38 8.78 4.80
C ILE A 103 -4.85 8.71 4.84
N PRO A 104 -4.12 9.81 4.62
CA PRO A 104 -2.68 9.82 4.71
C PRO A 104 -2.20 9.35 6.07
N THR A 105 -1.32 8.38 6.12
CA THR A 105 -0.78 7.80 7.36
C THR A 105 -0.24 8.86 8.32
N GLN A 106 0.40 9.90 7.77
CA GLN A 106 0.95 11.01 8.54
C GLN A 106 -0.08 11.96 9.15
N SER A 107 -1.37 11.83 8.78
CA SER A 107 -2.43 12.73 9.22
C SER A 107 -3.10 12.32 10.53
N VAL A 108 -2.89 11.08 10.98
CA VAL A 108 -3.65 10.54 12.12
C VAL A 108 -3.12 11.00 13.48
N SER A 109 -1.85 11.36 13.59
CA SER A 109 -1.28 11.95 14.82
C SER A 109 0.02 12.68 14.54
N GLU A 110 0.48 13.50 15.51
CA GLU A 110 1.79 14.16 15.44
C GLU A 110 2.94 13.12 15.45
N ASP A 111 2.79 12.07 16.24
CA ASP A 111 3.77 10.99 16.27
C ASP A 111 3.85 10.25 14.93
N ALA A 112 2.72 9.89 14.32
CA ALA A 112 2.66 9.29 12.99
C ALA A 112 3.33 10.19 11.95
N ARG A 113 3.10 11.50 12.00
CA ARG A 113 3.76 12.49 11.13
C ARG A 113 5.28 12.45 11.25
N ASN A 114 5.80 12.32 12.47
CA ASN A 114 7.23 12.40 12.74
C ASN A 114 7.98 11.08 12.53
N ARG A 115 7.31 9.92 12.65
CA ARG A 115 7.96 8.61 12.44
C ARG A 115 7.83 8.06 11.03
N THR A 116 7.06 8.70 10.15
CA THR A 116 6.74 8.17 8.83
C THR A 116 7.46 8.93 7.71
N ALA A 117 8.04 8.18 6.79
CA ALA A 117 8.40 8.64 5.45
C ALA A 117 7.33 8.13 4.47
N ALA A 118 6.54 9.02 3.89
CA ALA A 118 5.46 8.69 2.98
C ALA A 118 5.86 8.92 1.52
N PHE A 119 5.53 7.97 0.65
CA PHE A 119 5.91 7.94 -0.76
C PHE A 119 4.68 7.91 -1.64
N TYR A 120 4.67 8.76 -2.66
CA TYR A 120 3.58 8.97 -3.62
C TYR A 120 4.11 8.99 -5.05
N ALA A 121 3.25 8.68 -6.02
CA ALA A 121 3.60 8.83 -7.43
C ALA A 121 2.35 8.97 -8.30
N PRO A 122 2.41 9.69 -9.42
CA PRO A 122 1.34 9.76 -10.41
C PRO A 122 1.23 8.49 -11.27
N SER A 123 2.17 7.56 -11.11
CA SER A 123 2.36 6.41 -12.00
C SER A 123 1.16 5.48 -12.07
N LYS A 124 0.46 5.26 -10.96
CA LYS A 124 -0.73 4.40 -10.91
C LYS A 124 -1.98 5.19 -11.25
N THR A 125 -2.16 6.32 -10.60
CA THR A 125 -3.30 7.22 -10.76
C THR A 125 -3.51 7.64 -12.22
N PHE A 126 -2.45 8.06 -12.90
CA PHE A 126 -2.51 8.64 -14.24
C PHE A 126 -1.81 7.80 -15.32
N ASN A 127 -1.57 6.51 -15.05
CA ASN A 127 -0.91 5.58 -16.00
C ASN A 127 0.45 6.09 -16.51
N LEU A 128 1.26 6.69 -15.63
CA LEU A 128 2.54 7.31 -15.96
C LEU A 128 3.76 6.47 -15.50
N ALA A 129 3.58 5.17 -15.28
CA ALA A 129 4.65 4.31 -14.75
C ALA A 129 5.93 4.31 -15.60
N GLY A 130 5.81 4.40 -16.92
CA GLY A 130 6.94 4.44 -17.85
C GLY A 130 7.80 5.70 -17.74
N LEU A 131 7.30 6.77 -17.11
CA LEU A 131 8.03 8.02 -16.90
C LEU A 131 8.84 8.03 -15.61
N ILE A 132 8.70 7.02 -14.75
CA ILE A 132 9.51 6.81 -13.55
C ILE A 132 9.62 8.07 -12.68
N GLY A 133 8.50 8.52 -12.11
CA GLY A 133 8.45 9.69 -11.23
C GLY A 133 7.76 9.38 -9.92
N SER A 134 8.35 9.79 -8.81
CA SER A 134 7.75 9.71 -7.47
C SER A 134 8.17 10.89 -6.62
N TYR A 135 7.42 11.15 -5.57
CA TYR A 135 7.77 12.15 -4.57
C TYR A 135 7.52 11.59 -3.17
N HIS A 136 8.13 12.21 -2.19
CA HIS A 136 7.97 11.80 -0.80
C HIS A 136 7.76 13.01 0.10
N ILE A 137 7.03 12.76 1.21
CA ILE A 137 6.77 13.75 2.24
C ILE A 137 7.35 13.22 3.54
N ILE A 138 8.31 13.94 4.11
CA ILE A 138 8.99 13.56 5.35
C ILE A 138 9.08 14.81 6.24
N TYR A 139 8.28 14.85 7.31
CA TYR A 139 8.24 15.97 8.22
C TYR A 139 9.45 15.98 9.17
N ASN A 140 9.86 14.79 9.64
CA ASN A 140 11.00 14.65 10.51
C ASN A 140 12.30 15.06 9.80
N LYS A 141 12.93 16.15 10.27
CA LYS A 141 14.14 16.68 9.65
C LYS A 141 15.30 15.66 9.63
N TYR A 142 15.48 14.90 10.70
CA TYR A 142 16.54 13.90 10.76
C TYR A 142 16.37 12.81 9.71
N LEU A 143 15.15 12.26 9.57
CA LEU A 143 14.85 11.25 8.54
C LEU A 143 15.02 11.82 7.14
N ARG A 144 14.49 13.00 6.89
CA ARG A 144 14.57 13.69 5.60
C ARG A 144 16.03 13.91 5.17
N ASP A 145 16.85 14.43 6.07
CA ASP A 145 18.26 14.72 5.79
C ASP A 145 19.05 13.42 5.52
N ARG A 146 18.76 12.34 6.27
CA ARG A 146 19.40 11.03 6.07
C ARG A 146 19.01 10.39 4.74
N ILE A 147 17.73 10.40 4.39
CA ILE A 147 17.23 9.88 3.11
C ILE A 147 17.78 10.71 1.96
N GLY A 148 17.74 12.03 2.03
CA GLY A 148 18.29 12.92 1.03
C GLY A 148 19.81 12.72 0.81
N ALA A 149 20.59 12.61 1.87
CA ALA A 149 22.02 12.35 1.79
C ALA A 149 22.35 10.96 1.19
N LYS A 150 21.47 9.98 1.33
CA LYS A 150 21.64 8.65 0.74
C LYS A 150 21.23 8.66 -0.73
N SER A 151 20.08 9.24 -1.07
CA SER A 151 19.56 9.28 -2.44
C SER A 151 20.42 10.11 -3.39
N SER A 152 21.02 11.23 -2.91
CA SER A 152 21.94 12.05 -3.71
C SER A 152 23.20 11.31 -4.18
N LYS A 153 23.58 10.21 -3.52
CA LYS A 153 24.73 9.38 -3.93
C LYS A 153 24.45 8.46 -5.12
N SER A 154 23.18 8.28 -5.47
CA SER A 154 22.74 7.36 -6.52
C SER A 154 21.89 8.05 -7.60
N HIS A 155 21.76 9.37 -7.54
CA HIS A 155 20.92 10.18 -8.46
C HIS A 155 19.42 9.80 -8.46
N TYR A 156 18.94 9.02 -7.49
CA TYR A 156 17.51 8.66 -7.35
C TYR A 156 16.62 9.83 -6.89
N ASN A 157 17.21 10.96 -6.55
CA ASN A 157 16.48 12.17 -6.14
C ASN A 157 16.27 13.16 -7.31
N GLU A 158 16.63 12.78 -8.52
CA GLU A 158 16.53 13.62 -9.72
C GLU A 158 15.46 13.03 -10.67
N MET A 159 14.40 13.78 -10.86
CA MET A 159 13.36 13.42 -11.83
C MET A 159 13.73 13.99 -13.20
N ASN A 160 13.57 13.22 -14.27
CA ASN A 160 13.78 13.74 -15.61
C ASN A 160 12.70 14.78 -15.97
N VAL A 161 12.99 15.64 -16.93
CA VAL A 161 12.12 16.77 -17.29
C VAL A 161 10.74 16.34 -17.74
N LEU A 162 10.61 15.25 -18.50
CA LEU A 162 9.32 14.75 -18.98
C LEU A 162 8.48 14.25 -17.82
N SER A 163 9.06 13.50 -16.89
CA SER A 163 8.38 13.02 -15.68
C SER A 163 7.89 14.15 -14.79
N MET A 164 8.71 15.20 -14.65
CA MET A 164 8.34 16.39 -13.87
C MET A 164 7.13 17.13 -14.49
N HIS A 165 7.16 17.38 -15.79
CA HIS A 165 6.05 18.04 -16.47
C HIS A 165 4.80 17.16 -16.52
N ALA A 166 4.94 15.85 -16.68
CA ALA A 166 3.81 14.92 -16.62
C ALA A 166 3.16 14.90 -15.24
N LEU A 167 3.96 14.92 -14.16
CA LEU A 167 3.45 15.03 -12.80
C LEU A 167 2.67 16.34 -12.59
N ILE A 168 3.25 17.46 -12.99
CA ILE A 168 2.60 18.78 -12.88
C ILE A 168 1.30 18.82 -13.68
N GLY A 169 1.31 18.29 -14.91
CA GLY A 169 0.12 18.27 -15.77
C GLY A 169 -0.97 17.32 -15.27
N ALA A 170 -0.60 16.16 -14.72
CA ALA A 170 -1.53 15.18 -14.23
C ALA A 170 -2.35 15.69 -13.02
N TYR A 171 -1.72 16.41 -12.11
CA TYR A 171 -2.37 16.97 -10.91
C TYR A 171 -2.99 18.36 -11.16
N GLN A 172 -3.54 18.59 -12.36
CA GLN A 172 -4.37 19.74 -12.69
C GLN A 172 -5.86 19.38 -12.59
N PRO A 173 -6.78 20.36 -12.57
CA PRO A 173 -8.22 20.09 -12.51
C PRO A 173 -8.73 19.10 -13.56
N GLU A 174 -8.21 19.17 -14.78
CA GLU A 174 -8.56 18.27 -15.87
C GLU A 174 -8.11 16.82 -15.60
N GLY A 175 -6.95 16.64 -14.96
CA GLY A 175 -6.46 15.33 -14.55
C GLY A 175 -7.33 14.72 -13.46
N TYR A 176 -7.79 15.51 -12.51
CA TYR A 176 -8.73 15.03 -11.48
C TYR A 176 -10.10 14.69 -12.07
N ALA A 177 -10.62 15.48 -13.02
CA ALA A 177 -11.86 15.14 -13.71
C ALA A 177 -11.75 13.79 -14.44
N TRP A 178 -10.65 13.56 -15.15
CA TRP A 178 -10.37 12.27 -15.78
C TRP A 178 -10.25 11.12 -14.76
N LEU A 179 -9.64 11.38 -13.62
CA LEU A 179 -9.50 10.38 -12.54
C LEU A 179 -10.88 9.99 -11.97
N ASP A 180 -11.77 10.95 -11.78
CA ASP A 180 -13.12 10.69 -11.28
C ASP A 180 -13.89 9.76 -12.24
N GLU A 181 -13.84 10.02 -13.54
CA GLU A 181 -14.41 9.14 -14.58
C GLU A 181 -13.77 7.74 -14.54
N LEU A 182 -12.45 7.66 -14.40
CA LEU A 182 -11.72 6.38 -14.29
C LEU A 182 -12.19 5.59 -13.07
N ARG A 183 -12.34 6.24 -11.91
CA ARG A 183 -12.79 5.59 -10.67
C ARG A 183 -14.19 5.00 -10.79
N GLU A 184 -15.11 5.68 -11.50
CA GLU A 184 -16.44 5.16 -11.80
C GLU A 184 -16.36 3.89 -12.66
N VAL A 185 -15.58 3.92 -13.73
CA VAL A 185 -15.37 2.76 -14.61
C VAL A 185 -14.74 1.60 -13.86
N LEU A 186 -13.70 1.87 -13.07
CA LEU A 186 -13.03 0.82 -12.27
C LEU A 186 -13.96 0.21 -11.22
N THR A 187 -14.79 1.03 -10.57
CA THR A 187 -15.79 0.54 -9.60
C THR A 187 -16.76 -0.43 -10.29
N GLY A 188 -17.30 -0.05 -11.44
CA GLY A 188 -18.19 -0.93 -12.22
C GLY A 188 -17.50 -2.21 -12.69
N ASN A 189 -16.26 -2.13 -13.12
CA ASN A 189 -15.48 -3.31 -13.52
C ASN A 189 -15.22 -4.27 -12.36
N VAL A 190 -14.91 -3.74 -11.17
CA VAL A 190 -14.71 -4.53 -9.95
C VAL A 190 -16.01 -5.22 -9.54
N ASP A 191 -17.14 -4.49 -9.55
CA ASP A 191 -18.44 -5.06 -9.23
C ASP A 191 -18.79 -6.21 -10.17
N TYR A 192 -18.67 -5.98 -11.47
CA TYR A 192 -18.91 -7.02 -12.47
C TYR A 192 -18.00 -8.24 -12.28
N ALA A 193 -16.70 -8.02 -12.05
CA ALA A 193 -15.74 -9.12 -11.93
C ALA A 193 -15.96 -9.92 -10.65
N CYS A 194 -16.25 -9.28 -9.52
CA CYS A 194 -16.58 -9.97 -8.26
C CYS A 194 -17.84 -10.80 -8.40
N ASP A 195 -18.90 -10.25 -8.98
CA ASP A 195 -20.15 -10.98 -9.23
C ASP A 195 -19.92 -12.17 -10.18
N PHE A 196 -19.12 -11.97 -11.22
CA PHE A 196 -18.78 -13.04 -12.16
C PHE A 196 -18.03 -14.19 -11.48
N ILE A 197 -17.03 -13.89 -10.65
CA ILE A 197 -16.23 -14.88 -9.91
C ILE A 197 -17.14 -15.71 -9.01
N VAL A 198 -17.96 -15.04 -8.20
CA VAL A 198 -18.87 -15.70 -7.24
C VAL A 198 -19.86 -16.64 -7.96
N ASN A 199 -20.33 -16.25 -9.14
CA ASN A 199 -21.38 -17.01 -9.84
C ASN A 199 -20.83 -18.08 -10.80
N HIS A 200 -19.54 -18.08 -11.16
CA HIS A 200 -19.03 -18.95 -12.23
C HIS A 200 -17.77 -19.73 -11.84
N PHE A 201 -17.11 -19.42 -10.71
CA PHE A 201 -15.89 -20.10 -10.33
C PHE A 201 -16.05 -20.82 -8.97
N ASP A 202 -16.28 -22.14 -9.03
CA ASP A 202 -16.34 -22.95 -7.83
C ASP A 202 -14.98 -23.01 -7.13
N GLY A 203 -14.97 -22.79 -5.81
CA GLY A 203 -13.74 -22.83 -5.00
C GLY A 203 -12.79 -21.65 -5.17
N VAL A 204 -13.23 -20.57 -5.83
CA VAL A 204 -12.50 -19.30 -5.95
C VAL A 204 -13.26 -18.19 -5.25
N SER A 205 -12.59 -17.43 -4.42
CA SER A 205 -13.17 -16.27 -3.73
C SER A 205 -12.32 -15.03 -3.91
N CYS A 206 -12.95 -13.87 -3.75
CA CYS A 206 -12.31 -12.57 -3.81
C CYS A 206 -12.90 -11.65 -2.74
N ALA A 207 -12.04 -11.06 -1.91
CA ALA A 207 -12.46 -9.91 -1.13
C ALA A 207 -12.61 -8.72 -2.07
N LYS A 208 -13.78 -8.06 -2.07
CA LYS A 208 -14.00 -6.90 -2.94
C LYS A 208 -13.02 -5.79 -2.59
N PRO A 209 -12.18 -5.33 -3.54
CA PRO A 209 -11.23 -4.26 -3.28
C PRO A 209 -11.95 -2.92 -3.09
N GLU A 210 -11.43 -2.12 -2.19
CA GLU A 210 -11.88 -0.77 -1.88
C GLU A 210 -11.02 0.30 -2.56
N GLY A 211 -9.90 -0.12 -3.11
CA GLY A 211 -8.95 0.70 -3.84
C GLY A 211 -8.06 -0.14 -4.74
N THR A 212 -7.18 0.50 -5.46
CA THR A 212 -6.37 -0.06 -6.55
C THR A 212 -7.20 -0.45 -7.77
N TYR A 213 -6.65 -1.19 -8.72
CA TYR A 213 -7.37 -1.80 -9.86
C TYR A 213 -7.13 -3.32 -9.93
N MET A 214 -6.80 -3.94 -8.77
CA MET A 214 -6.46 -5.36 -8.71
C MET A 214 -7.53 -6.15 -7.96
N LEU A 215 -7.77 -7.37 -8.42
CA LEU A 215 -8.50 -8.40 -7.69
C LEU A 215 -7.50 -9.42 -7.17
N PHE A 216 -7.51 -9.65 -5.87
CA PHE A 216 -6.69 -10.68 -5.23
C PHE A 216 -7.54 -11.91 -4.94
N LEU A 217 -7.37 -12.93 -5.77
CA LEU A 217 -8.17 -14.14 -5.73
C LEU A 217 -7.59 -15.14 -4.72
N ASP A 218 -8.47 -15.77 -3.96
CA ASP A 218 -8.17 -16.95 -3.16
C ASP A 218 -8.66 -18.19 -3.93
N CYS A 219 -7.72 -19.00 -4.41
CA CYS A 219 -7.96 -20.23 -5.13
C CYS A 219 -7.69 -21.48 -4.28
N SER A 220 -7.57 -21.35 -2.97
CA SER A 220 -7.15 -22.44 -2.08
C SER A 220 -8.09 -23.65 -2.16
N GLU A 221 -9.38 -23.42 -2.11
CA GLU A 221 -10.38 -24.51 -2.21
C GLU A 221 -10.36 -25.18 -3.59
N TRP A 222 -10.25 -24.38 -4.65
CA TRP A 222 -10.12 -24.91 -6.02
C TRP A 222 -8.87 -25.78 -6.16
N CYS A 223 -7.73 -25.30 -5.65
CA CYS A 223 -6.46 -26.04 -5.68
C CYS A 223 -6.56 -27.34 -4.90
N GLN A 224 -7.18 -27.33 -3.72
CA GLN A 224 -7.39 -28.54 -2.91
C GLN A 224 -8.28 -29.55 -3.66
N ALA A 225 -9.37 -29.11 -4.26
CA ALA A 225 -10.28 -29.97 -4.99
C ALA A 225 -9.64 -30.64 -6.23
N HIS A 226 -8.63 -29.98 -6.83
CA HIS A 226 -7.96 -30.46 -8.05
C HIS A 226 -6.56 -31.04 -7.77
N GLY A 227 -6.14 -31.17 -6.52
CA GLY A 227 -4.83 -31.72 -6.16
C GLY A 227 -3.65 -30.85 -6.64
N VAL A 228 -3.84 -29.56 -6.78
CA VAL A 228 -2.81 -28.58 -7.17
C VAL A 228 -2.21 -27.96 -5.92
N SER A 229 -0.87 -27.90 -5.83
CA SER A 229 -0.17 -27.16 -4.79
C SER A 229 0.03 -25.70 -5.23
N LEU A 230 -0.29 -24.79 -4.34
CA LEU A 230 0.02 -23.35 -4.46
C LEU A 230 1.49 -23.08 -4.09
#